data_e18438481c66ba0d39e8e1cac5a9fc5d
#
_entry.id   e18438481c66ba0d39e8e1cac5a9fc5d
#
_cell.length_a   1.000
_cell.length_b   1.000
_cell.length_c   1.000
_cell.angle_alpha   90.00
_cell.angle_beta   90.00
_cell.angle_gamma   90.00
#
_symmetry.space_group_name_H-M   'P 1'
#
loop_
_entity.id
_entity.type
_entity.pdbx_description
1 polymer ?
#
loop_
_entity_poly.entity_id
_entity_poly.type
_entity_poly.pdbx_seq_one_letter_code
_entity_poly.pdbx_strand_id
1 'polypeptide(L)'
;MKRVLFLISFLAATVLHAQEQFGAAFSNYTPTQSVFMNPSSMLDSKTWLDIHIVGAGAFGINNMVYVKRSSVIESIVNGSENYFKENIAYNRNRRTNAVYNRDFVSVVSGVWSQGNHAAGVLFNVRSFTSVRGIPDEAFDIIDGSIAGRKFEQNKDYSYRDLNVSSLTFGEVQLSYAYTFIKQKRDMLMGGISLKKFIPLLGAATRIYDVRFNQSSDTSFAYIYADMDAMYTNRIAPTFKGGMGLDIGFTYQKMQTYCQSYYPNSRKNGCKQVPYLYKIGVSILDIGSVKYNPNTVQAKGIRINYQDTYYANFNSINQDSAFQMIQSLDTIINDADIKNSNKIHLPTALSIQFDYNLWQSKVYFNASLMQGFPISNNRFGSRRPNSLMAGVRYESRIFDVSIPFSLYEYHMPQLGFEFRIYCLTIGTDKLLSLVGTSQVYGADIYAALKIPIFYNPQCRTKMKNKNRSEAAKQKKFKKKMNDCPAYQ
;
A
#
# COMPACT_ATOMS: atom_id res chain seq x y z
N MET A 1 15.81 12.35 25.13
CA MET A 1 14.92 13.24 24.36
C MET A 1 15.13 13.13 22.84
N LYS A 2 16.31 13.40 22.25
CA LYS A 2 16.53 13.37 20.79
C LYS A 2 16.33 11.98 20.15
N ARG A 3 16.56 10.87 20.85
CA ARG A 3 16.41 9.48 20.35
C ARG A 3 14.97 9.01 20.33
N VAL A 4 14.21 9.39 21.34
CA VAL A 4 12.75 9.18 21.37
C VAL A 4 12.10 10.05 20.33
N LEU A 5 12.60 11.27 20.09
CA LEU A 5 12.16 12.09 18.95
C LEU A 5 12.48 11.44 17.60
N PHE A 6 13.59 10.72 17.45
CA PHE A 6 13.93 9.99 16.21
C PHE A 6 13.06 8.74 16.04
N LEU A 7 12.83 7.97 17.11
CA LEU A 7 11.86 6.86 17.08
C LEU A 7 10.41 7.37 16.92
N ILE A 8 10.07 8.47 17.60
CA ILE A 8 8.78 9.15 17.47
C ILE A 8 8.68 9.88 16.12
N SER A 9 9.73 10.47 15.57
CA SER A 9 9.71 11.00 14.20
C SER A 9 9.75 9.91 13.15
N PHE A 10 10.38 8.77 13.40
CA PHE A 10 10.27 7.57 12.57
C PHE A 10 8.86 6.95 12.69
N LEU A 11 8.30 6.83 13.90
CA LEU A 11 6.90 6.46 14.12
C LEU A 11 5.94 7.58 13.68
N ALA A 12 6.23 8.86 13.89
CA ALA A 12 5.39 9.98 13.47
C ALA A 12 5.52 10.29 11.98
N ALA A 13 6.66 10.03 11.34
CA ALA A 13 6.75 9.95 9.88
C ALA A 13 5.94 8.76 9.33
N THR A 14 5.61 7.77 10.16
CA THR A 14 4.71 6.64 9.82
C THR A 14 3.22 6.97 10.01
N VAL A 15 2.84 8.15 10.49
CA VAL A 15 1.44 8.44 10.89
C VAL A 15 0.52 8.81 9.72
N LEU A 16 0.99 8.80 8.45
CA LEU A 16 0.13 9.22 7.32
C LEU A 16 0.23 8.27 6.12
N HIS A 17 -0.08 6.94 6.25
CA HIS A 17 0.22 6.12 5.07
C HIS A 17 -0.49 4.76 5.07
N ALA A 18 -1.15 4.30 4.04
CA ALA A 18 -1.94 3.05 4.01
C ALA A 18 -1.48 2.02 2.98
N GLN A 19 -1.78 0.75 3.27
CA GLN A 19 -1.59 -0.37 2.35
C GLN A 19 -2.74 -0.47 1.33
N GLU A 20 -3.09 -1.63 0.86
CA GLU A 20 -3.95 -1.95 -0.29
C GLU A 20 -5.33 -1.26 -0.29
N GLN A 21 -5.77 -0.63 0.82
CA GLN A 21 -7.09 -0.01 0.98
C GLN A 21 -8.18 -1.00 0.59
N PHE A 22 -8.17 -2.19 1.18
CA PHE A 22 -9.01 -3.31 0.75
C PHE A 22 -10.49 -2.93 0.65
N GLY A 23 -10.99 -2.11 1.55
CA GLY A 23 -12.35 -1.59 1.46
C GLY A 23 -12.59 -0.82 0.17
N ALA A 24 -11.81 0.23 -0.06
CA ALA A 24 -11.96 1.12 -1.20
C ALA A 24 -11.58 0.48 -2.54
N ALA A 25 -10.60 -0.43 -2.56
CA ALA A 25 -10.12 -1.06 -3.78
C ALA A 25 -11.16 -1.97 -4.45
N PHE A 26 -12.11 -2.50 -3.70
CA PHE A 26 -13.21 -3.32 -4.24
C PHE A 26 -14.44 -2.52 -4.61
N SER A 27 -14.61 -1.28 -4.16
CA SER A 27 -15.78 -0.48 -4.47
C SER A 27 -15.85 -0.15 -5.97
N ASN A 28 -17.02 -0.39 -6.56
CA ASN A 28 -17.27 -0.06 -7.96
C ASN A 28 -17.41 1.47 -8.19
N TYR A 29 -17.33 2.27 -7.14
CA TYR A 29 -17.37 3.73 -7.20
C TYR A 29 -16.01 4.39 -7.00
N THR A 30 -14.93 3.61 -6.87
CA THR A 30 -13.56 4.11 -6.57
C THR A 30 -12.52 3.61 -7.58
N PRO A 31 -12.70 3.82 -8.90
CA PRO A 31 -11.79 3.27 -9.91
C PRO A 31 -10.35 3.81 -9.78
N THR A 32 -10.16 5.02 -9.24
CA THR A 32 -8.84 5.58 -8.96
C THR A 32 -8.07 4.83 -7.86
N GLN A 33 -8.76 4.06 -7.01
CA GLN A 33 -8.16 3.20 -5.99
C GLN A 33 -8.06 1.74 -6.44
N SER A 34 -9.09 1.23 -7.13
CA SER A 34 -9.11 -0.16 -7.59
C SER A 34 -8.05 -0.48 -8.64
N VAL A 35 -7.60 0.51 -9.42
CA VAL A 35 -6.54 0.36 -10.43
C VAL A 35 -5.22 -0.13 -9.82
N PHE A 36 -4.94 0.18 -8.55
CA PHE A 36 -3.74 -0.30 -7.84
C PHE A 36 -3.78 -1.77 -7.46
N MET A 37 -4.97 -2.39 -7.46
CA MET A 37 -5.11 -3.83 -7.28
C MET A 37 -5.21 -4.58 -8.60
N ASN A 38 -5.82 -3.96 -9.61
CA ASN A 38 -5.98 -4.55 -10.93
C ASN A 38 -6.31 -3.46 -11.97
N PRO A 39 -5.46 -3.21 -12.97
CA PRO A 39 -5.72 -2.20 -13.99
C PRO A 39 -7.03 -2.42 -14.78
N SER A 40 -7.47 -3.67 -14.96
CA SER A 40 -8.72 -3.96 -15.69
C SER A 40 -9.98 -3.55 -14.91
N SER A 41 -9.87 -3.34 -13.59
CA SER A 41 -11.01 -2.95 -12.73
C SER A 41 -11.60 -1.58 -13.08
N MET A 42 -10.86 -0.72 -13.79
CA MET A 42 -11.35 0.57 -14.25
C MET A 42 -12.61 0.45 -15.15
N LEU A 43 -12.75 -0.66 -15.89
CA LEU A 43 -13.92 -0.92 -16.77
C LEU A 43 -15.20 -1.22 -16.00
N ASP A 44 -15.09 -1.68 -14.77
CA ASP A 44 -16.21 -2.03 -13.88
C ASP A 44 -16.74 -0.82 -13.10
N SER A 45 -16.20 0.35 -13.36
CA SER A 45 -16.56 1.58 -12.65
C SER A 45 -18.02 1.96 -12.87
N LYS A 46 -18.72 2.24 -11.77
CA LYS A 46 -20.05 2.85 -11.77
C LYS A 46 -19.99 4.38 -11.94
N THR A 47 -18.81 4.98 -12.03
CA THR A 47 -18.59 6.37 -12.40
C THR A 47 -18.15 6.46 -13.86
N TRP A 48 -18.62 7.47 -14.59
CA TRP A 48 -18.13 7.78 -15.93
C TRP A 48 -16.75 8.42 -15.90
N LEU A 49 -16.53 9.34 -14.95
CA LEU A 49 -15.25 9.98 -14.67
C LEU A 49 -15.11 10.11 -13.15
N ASP A 50 -14.02 9.65 -12.62
CA ASP A 50 -13.64 9.79 -11.21
C ASP A 50 -12.41 10.69 -11.13
N ILE A 51 -12.57 11.87 -10.55
CA ILE A 51 -11.47 12.82 -10.36
C ILE A 51 -11.06 12.75 -8.91
N HIS A 52 -9.89 12.19 -8.66
CA HIS A 52 -9.26 12.17 -7.36
C HIS A 52 -8.54 13.49 -7.13
N ILE A 53 -8.80 14.19 -6.05
CA ILE A 53 -8.19 15.48 -5.73
C ILE A 53 -6.93 15.27 -4.92
N VAL A 54 -7.07 14.58 -3.82
CA VAL A 54 -5.97 14.25 -2.91
C VAL A 54 -6.36 13.01 -2.11
N GLY A 55 -5.40 12.18 -1.81
CA GLY A 55 -5.54 11.07 -0.89
C GLY A 55 -4.21 10.76 -0.25
N ALA A 56 -4.28 10.28 0.95
CA ALA A 56 -3.11 9.83 1.68
C ALA A 56 -3.48 8.61 2.51
N GLY A 57 -2.47 7.81 2.77
CA GLY A 57 -2.70 6.69 3.63
C GLY A 57 -1.42 6.08 4.19
N ALA A 58 -1.51 5.51 5.40
CA ALA A 58 -0.44 4.97 6.24
C ALA A 58 -0.65 3.53 6.63
N PHE A 59 0.30 2.68 6.32
CA PHE A 59 0.34 1.31 6.78
C PHE A 59 1.70 0.93 7.34
N GLY A 60 1.71 0.46 8.57
CA GLY A 60 2.85 -0.19 9.17
C GLY A 60 2.44 -1.49 9.83
N ILE A 61 3.21 -2.55 9.64
CA ILE A 61 3.04 -3.82 10.33
C ILE A 61 4.40 -4.43 10.65
N ASN A 62 4.48 -5.01 11.82
CA ASN A 62 5.59 -5.87 12.21
C ASN A 62 5.04 -7.11 12.91
N ASN A 63 5.86 -8.15 13.06
CA ASN A 63 5.47 -9.36 13.78
C ASN A 63 6.27 -9.57 15.07
N MET A 64 7.02 -8.57 15.48
CA MET A 64 8.02 -8.66 16.56
C MET A 64 7.58 -7.94 17.81
N VAL A 65 7.23 -6.66 17.66
CA VAL A 65 6.98 -5.73 18.76
C VAL A 65 5.50 -5.35 18.73
N TYR A 66 4.87 -5.33 19.89
CA TYR A 66 3.50 -4.88 20.00
C TYR A 66 3.28 -4.05 21.26
N VAL A 67 2.30 -3.17 21.20
CA VAL A 67 1.83 -2.43 22.38
C VAL A 67 0.67 -3.19 22.99
N LYS A 68 0.78 -3.48 24.30
CA LYS A 68 -0.24 -4.24 25.04
C LYS A 68 -1.48 -3.40 25.22
N ARG A 69 -2.65 -3.95 24.84
CA ARG A 69 -4.01 -3.46 25.18
C ARG A 69 -4.17 -1.93 25.17
N SER A 70 -3.59 -1.27 24.20
CA SER A 70 -3.68 0.16 24.05
C SER A 70 -4.20 0.51 22.68
N SER A 71 -4.95 1.58 22.54
CA SER A 71 -5.31 2.09 21.22
C SER A 71 -4.14 2.88 20.64
N VAL A 72 -4.02 2.87 19.31
CA VAL A 72 -3.08 3.76 18.61
C VAL A 72 -3.39 5.22 18.94
N ILE A 73 -4.67 5.56 19.05
CA ILE A 73 -5.14 6.90 19.43
C ILE A 73 -4.66 7.27 20.85
N GLU A 74 -4.82 6.35 21.79
CA GLU A 74 -4.37 6.56 23.18
C GLU A 74 -2.85 6.70 23.27
N SER A 75 -2.13 5.91 22.49
CA SER A 75 -0.66 6.00 22.40
C SER A 75 -0.20 7.35 21.81
N ILE A 76 -0.96 7.94 20.90
CA ILE A 76 -0.66 9.26 20.33
C ILE A 76 -0.99 10.37 21.33
N VAL A 77 -2.14 10.28 22.02
CA VAL A 77 -2.61 11.32 22.95
C VAL A 77 -1.81 11.33 24.25
N ASN A 78 -1.53 10.13 24.80
CA ASN A 78 -0.84 9.96 26.07
C ASN A 78 0.67 9.70 25.91
N GLY A 79 1.22 9.82 24.71
CA GLY A 79 2.53 9.37 24.27
C GLY A 79 3.72 9.92 25.07
N SER A 80 3.74 9.70 26.38
CA SER A 80 4.92 9.87 27.21
C SER A 80 5.91 8.72 26.99
N GLU A 81 7.18 9.00 27.11
CA GLU A 81 8.25 7.99 27.02
C GLU A 81 8.02 6.80 27.97
N ASN A 82 7.45 7.07 29.14
CA ASN A 82 7.13 6.06 30.13
C ASN A 82 5.98 5.14 29.71
N TYR A 83 4.95 5.67 29.02
CA TYR A 83 3.83 4.88 28.53
C TYR A 83 4.28 3.79 27.55
N PHE A 84 5.18 4.12 26.62
CA PHE A 84 5.70 3.13 25.68
C PHE A 84 6.60 2.10 26.37
N LYS A 85 7.44 2.50 27.32
CA LYS A 85 8.32 1.57 28.05
C LYS A 85 7.54 0.51 28.82
N GLU A 86 6.41 0.89 29.41
CA GLU A 86 5.58 -0.02 30.23
C GLU A 86 4.69 -0.94 29.39
N ASN A 87 4.26 -0.48 28.22
CA ASN A 87 3.27 -1.17 27.40
C ASN A 87 3.85 -1.94 26.21
N ILE A 88 5.12 -1.77 25.88
CA ILE A 88 5.78 -2.55 24.82
C ILE A 88 6.03 -3.98 25.29
N ALA A 89 5.73 -4.94 24.41
CA ALA A 89 6.06 -6.34 24.57
C ALA A 89 6.60 -6.94 23.27
N TYR A 90 7.32 -8.03 23.39
CA TYR A 90 8.03 -8.69 22.32
C TYR A 90 7.49 -10.08 22.08
N ASN A 91 7.41 -10.48 20.82
CA ASN A 91 7.03 -11.82 20.39
C ASN A 91 8.29 -12.55 19.88
N ARG A 92 8.95 -13.32 20.75
CA ARG A 92 10.27 -13.92 20.51
C ARG A 92 10.26 -15.28 19.78
N ASN A 93 9.12 -15.87 19.46
CA ASN A 93 9.05 -17.26 19.00
C ASN A 93 8.76 -17.39 17.49
N ARG A 94 9.36 -16.57 16.64
CA ARG A 94 9.07 -16.64 15.21
C ARG A 94 10.32 -16.90 14.36
N ARG A 95 10.18 -17.80 13.38
CA ARG A 95 11.26 -18.18 12.47
C ARG A 95 11.77 -17.04 11.57
N THR A 96 10.95 -16.03 11.30
CA THR A 96 11.31 -14.89 10.45
C THR A 96 10.62 -13.64 10.96
N ASN A 97 11.41 -12.72 11.47
CA ASN A 97 10.92 -11.43 11.89
C ASN A 97 10.98 -10.44 10.73
N ALA A 98 9.93 -9.63 10.60
CA ALA A 98 9.83 -8.66 9.53
C ALA A 98 9.07 -7.41 9.96
N VAL A 99 9.45 -6.29 9.34
CA VAL A 99 8.76 -4.99 9.43
C VAL A 99 8.45 -4.54 8.02
N TYR A 100 7.21 -4.13 7.79
CA TYR A 100 6.78 -3.56 6.52
C TYR A 100 6.11 -2.22 6.77
N ASN A 101 6.51 -1.24 5.98
CA ASN A 101 5.84 0.05 5.92
C ASN A 101 5.56 0.40 4.46
N ARG A 102 4.40 0.96 4.20
CA ARG A 102 4.01 1.40 2.87
C ARG A 102 3.21 2.69 2.96
N ASP A 103 3.69 3.68 2.24
CA ASP A 103 3.24 5.04 2.28
C ASP A 103 2.80 5.49 0.89
N PHE A 104 1.68 6.20 0.78
CA PHE A 104 1.35 6.87 -0.45
C PHE A 104 0.64 8.21 -0.20
N VAL A 105 0.93 9.14 -1.09
CA VAL A 105 0.15 10.36 -1.28
C VAL A 105 -0.22 10.42 -2.75
N SER A 106 -1.49 10.44 -3.06
CA SER A 106 -1.98 10.68 -4.41
C SER A 106 -2.47 12.11 -4.53
N VAL A 107 -2.15 12.72 -5.64
CA VAL A 107 -2.61 14.07 -5.98
C VAL A 107 -3.58 14.00 -7.16
N VAL A 108 -3.91 15.11 -7.75
CA VAL A 108 -4.91 15.19 -8.83
C VAL A 108 -4.71 14.07 -9.86
N SER A 109 -5.66 13.15 -9.88
CA SER A 109 -5.65 11.97 -10.73
C SER A 109 -7.03 11.77 -11.33
N GLY A 110 -7.14 11.02 -12.42
CA GLY A 110 -8.43 10.79 -13.04
C GLY A 110 -8.54 9.45 -13.74
N VAL A 111 -9.70 8.81 -13.61
CA VAL A 111 -10.07 7.59 -14.36
C VAL A 111 -11.37 7.83 -15.08
N TRP A 112 -11.35 7.64 -16.38
CA TRP A 112 -12.50 7.68 -17.27
C TRP A 112 -12.87 6.28 -17.76
N SER A 113 -14.16 5.98 -17.79
CA SER A 113 -14.67 4.70 -18.28
C SER A 113 -15.91 4.89 -19.14
N GLN A 114 -15.86 4.39 -20.39
CA GLN A 114 -16.97 4.46 -21.34
C GLN A 114 -16.96 3.30 -22.33
N GLY A 115 -18.03 2.54 -22.34
CA GLY A 115 -18.20 1.43 -23.30
C GLY A 115 -17.21 0.29 -23.04
N ASN A 116 -16.38 -0.01 -24.02
CA ASN A 116 -15.35 -1.05 -23.90
C ASN A 116 -14.02 -0.53 -23.42
N HIS A 117 -13.89 0.76 -23.16
CA HIS A 117 -12.63 1.42 -22.89
C HIS A 117 -12.64 2.10 -21.53
N ALA A 118 -11.52 2.03 -20.84
CA ALA A 118 -11.24 2.87 -19.69
C ALA A 118 -9.79 3.35 -19.78
N ALA A 119 -9.55 4.57 -19.32
CA ALA A 119 -8.23 5.17 -19.28
C ALA A 119 -8.05 5.96 -17.96
N GLY A 120 -6.84 5.97 -17.45
CA GLY A 120 -6.51 6.69 -16.22
C GLY A 120 -5.15 7.34 -16.28
N VAL A 121 -5.05 8.50 -15.64
CA VAL A 121 -3.78 9.19 -15.36
C VAL A 121 -3.72 9.45 -13.87
N LEU A 122 -2.66 8.92 -13.22
CA LEU A 122 -2.53 9.00 -11.77
C LEU A 122 -1.14 9.55 -11.42
N PHE A 123 -1.12 10.40 -10.41
CA PHE A 123 0.09 11.00 -9.86
C PHE A 123 0.20 10.66 -8.39
N ASN A 124 1.28 9.99 -8.00
CA ASN A 124 1.47 9.51 -6.66
C ASN A 124 2.88 9.78 -6.16
N VAL A 125 3.04 9.91 -4.86
CA VAL A 125 4.29 9.72 -4.15
C VAL A 125 4.12 8.46 -3.31
N ARG A 126 5.01 7.50 -3.48
CA ARG A 126 4.95 6.20 -2.77
C ARG A 126 6.25 5.95 -2.03
N SER A 127 6.13 5.38 -0.86
CA SER A 127 7.25 4.90 -0.07
C SER A 127 7.02 3.44 0.33
N PHE A 128 8.07 2.65 0.29
CA PHE A 128 8.06 1.27 0.76
C PHE A 128 9.27 1.03 1.62
N THR A 129 9.06 0.51 2.81
CA THR A 129 10.13 0.01 3.65
C THR A 129 9.86 -1.45 3.98
N SER A 130 10.85 -2.30 3.80
CA SER A 130 10.80 -3.69 4.24
C SER A 130 12.09 -4.07 4.92
N VAL A 131 11.97 -4.62 6.12
CA VAL A 131 13.08 -5.21 6.88
C VAL A 131 12.73 -6.66 7.13
N ARG A 132 13.61 -7.57 6.78
CA ARG A 132 13.39 -9.03 6.89
C ARG A 132 14.65 -9.74 7.38
N GLY A 133 14.45 -10.88 8.02
CA GLY A 133 15.56 -11.65 8.58
C GLY A 133 16.08 -11.08 9.88
N ILE A 134 15.27 -10.27 10.58
CA ILE A 134 15.64 -9.71 11.88
C ILE A 134 15.75 -10.87 12.87
N PRO A 135 16.91 -11.08 13.48
CA PRO A 135 17.11 -12.15 14.47
C PRO A 135 16.36 -11.87 15.77
N ASP A 136 16.02 -12.90 16.52
CA ASP A 136 15.32 -12.75 17.80
C ASP A 136 16.18 -11.97 18.81
N GLU A 137 17.50 -12.11 18.74
CA GLU A 137 18.45 -11.40 19.59
C GLU A 137 18.55 -9.90 19.29
N ALA A 138 18.10 -9.45 18.12
CA ALA A 138 17.97 -8.01 17.83
C ALA A 138 17.00 -7.31 18.79
N PHE A 139 16.12 -8.06 19.46
CA PHE A 139 15.28 -7.55 20.53
C PHE A 139 16.11 -7.01 21.70
N ASP A 140 17.23 -7.63 22.01
CA ASP A 140 18.11 -7.19 23.09
C ASP A 140 18.70 -5.82 22.77
N ILE A 141 18.93 -5.51 21.48
CA ILE A 141 19.34 -4.18 21.00
C ILE A 141 18.19 -3.17 21.14
N ILE A 142 16.99 -3.54 20.70
CA ILE A 142 15.80 -2.68 20.72
C ILE A 142 15.39 -2.45 22.18
N ASP A 143 15.35 -3.51 22.99
CA ASP A 143 15.00 -3.49 24.40
C ASP A 143 16.05 -2.69 25.21
N GLY A 144 17.34 -2.81 24.89
CA GLY A 144 18.41 -2.03 25.46
C GLY A 144 18.27 -0.54 25.19
N SER A 145 17.79 -0.14 24.00
CA SER A 145 17.58 1.26 23.66
C SER A 145 16.29 1.84 24.26
N ILE A 146 15.28 1.03 24.51
CA ILE A 146 13.94 1.45 25.00
C ILE A 146 13.79 1.14 26.49
N ALA A 147 14.22 -0.02 26.96
CA ALA A 147 14.02 -0.50 28.33
C ALA A 147 15.31 -0.51 29.19
N GLY A 148 16.45 -0.06 28.65
CA GLY A 148 17.72 0.01 29.39
C GLY A 148 18.43 -1.34 29.54
N ARG A 149 17.99 -2.40 28.83
CA ARG A 149 18.74 -3.66 28.76
C ARG A 149 19.87 -3.56 27.75
N LYS A 150 20.95 -4.26 27.99
CA LYS A 150 22.17 -4.24 27.21
C LYS A 150 22.42 -5.62 26.63
N PHE A 151 23.21 -5.70 25.55
CA PHE A 151 23.76 -6.97 25.08
C PHE A 151 24.45 -7.72 26.23
N GLU A 152 24.32 -9.02 26.24
CA GLU A 152 25.13 -9.83 27.12
C GLU A 152 26.60 -9.70 26.71
N GLN A 153 27.41 -9.25 27.63
CA GLN A 153 28.86 -9.09 27.39
C GLN A 153 29.53 -10.46 27.22
N ASN A 154 30.52 -10.53 26.35
CA ASN A 154 31.30 -11.73 26.04
C ASN A 154 30.45 -12.87 25.41
N LYS A 155 29.32 -12.53 24.76
CA LYS A 155 28.50 -13.46 23.99
C LYS A 155 28.72 -13.26 22.50
N ASP A 156 28.84 -14.36 21.77
CA ASP A 156 28.94 -14.36 20.35
C ASP A 156 27.56 -14.23 19.68
N TYR A 157 27.40 -13.24 18.83
CA TYR A 157 26.21 -13.03 18.02
C TYR A 157 26.52 -13.33 16.55
N SER A 158 25.62 -14.04 15.89
CA SER A 158 25.74 -14.38 14.48
C SER A 158 24.41 -14.26 13.79
N TYR A 159 24.33 -13.42 12.74
CA TYR A 159 23.11 -13.16 11.98
C TYR A 159 23.35 -13.32 10.49
N ARG A 160 22.37 -13.88 9.77
CA ARG A 160 22.46 -14.15 8.34
C ARG A 160 21.19 -13.70 7.62
N ASP A 161 21.36 -13.33 6.33
CA ASP A 161 20.25 -13.00 5.43
C ASP A 161 19.33 -11.85 5.90
N LEU A 162 19.88 -10.85 6.59
CA LEU A 162 19.14 -9.63 6.91
C LEU A 162 19.03 -8.76 5.65
N ASN A 163 17.81 -8.41 5.29
CA ASN A 163 17.52 -7.54 4.15
C ASN A 163 16.74 -6.32 4.62
N VAL A 164 17.29 -5.14 4.36
CA VAL A 164 16.67 -3.83 4.62
C VAL A 164 16.51 -3.12 3.29
N SER A 165 15.34 -2.64 2.99
CA SER A 165 15.12 -1.76 1.84
C SER A 165 14.10 -0.68 2.17
N SER A 166 14.40 0.53 1.81
CA SER A 166 13.52 1.69 1.89
C SER A 166 13.63 2.47 0.60
N LEU A 167 12.52 2.75 -0.05
CA LEU A 167 12.48 3.49 -1.30
C LEU A 167 11.29 4.44 -1.32
N THR A 168 11.56 5.69 -1.65
CA THR A 168 10.55 6.75 -1.83
C THR A 168 10.72 7.36 -3.22
N PHE A 169 9.62 7.47 -3.95
CA PHE A 169 9.61 7.98 -5.32
C PHE A 169 8.29 8.62 -5.69
N GLY A 170 8.33 9.59 -6.58
CA GLY A 170 7.18 10.06 -7.33
C GLY A 170 6.86 9.09 -8.46
N GLU A 171 5.59 8.94 -8.78
CA GLU A 171 5.07 8.05 -9.83
C GLU A 171 4.07 8.78 -10.71
N VAL A 172 4.28 8.73 -12.02
CA VAL A 172 3.29 9.09 -13.03
C VAL A 172 2.82 7.78 -13.67
N GLN A 173 1.55 7.44 -13.50
CA GLN A 173 0.96 6.21 -14.01
C GLN A 173 -0.04 6.51 -15.11
N LEU A 174 0.11 5.86 -16.26
CA LEU A 174 -0.84 5.83 -17.36
C LEU A 174 -1.46 4.44 -17.43
N SER A 175 -2.76 4.37 -17.30
CA SER A 175 -3.49 3.11 -17.28
C SER A 175 -4.51 3.06 -18.42
N TYR A 176 -4.63 1.90 -19.05
CA TYR A 176 -5.63 1.63 -20.08
C TYR A 176 -6.21 0.23 -19.90
N ALA A 177 -7.51 0.11 -20.09
CA ALA A 177 -8.20 -1.17 -20.03
C ALA A 177 -9.22 -1.31 -21.16
N TYR A 178 -9.39 -2.54 -21.61
CA TYR A 178 -10.28 -2.89 -22.73
C TYR A 178 -11.07 -4.17 -22.45
N THR A 179 -12.35 -4.17 -22.90
CA THR A 179 -13.19 -5.36 -22.84
C THR A 179 -13.03 -6.17 -24.13
N PHE A 180 -12.36 -7.32 -24.03
CA PHE A 180 -12.04 -8.17 -25.18
C PHE A 180 -13.21 -9.05 -25.63
N ILE A 181 -13.90 -9.67 -24.67
CA ILE A 181 -14.97 -10.66 -24.93
C ILE A 181 -16.24 -10.22 -24.23
N LYS A 182 -17.34 -10.27 -24.99
CA LYS A 182 -18.73 -10.14 -24.52
C LYS A 182 -19.56 -11.20 -25.19
N GLN A 183 -19.79 -12.30 -24.51
CA GLN A 183 -20.55 -13.40 -25.07
C GLN A 183 -21.61 -13.87 -24.07
N LYS A 184 -22.88 -13.89 -24.44
CA LYS A 184 -23.98 -14.22 -23.54
C LYS A 184 -23.91 -13.39 -22.22
N ARG A 185 -23.49 -14.01 -21.13
CA ARG A 185 -23.36 -13.39 -19.80
C ARG A 185 -21.88 -13.25 -19.37
N ASP A 186 -20.96 -13.59 -20.26
CA ASP A 186 -19.53 -13.66 -19.95
C ASP A 186 -18.82 -12.43 -20.53
N MET A 187 -18.03 -11.76 -19.69
CA MET A 187 -17.18 -10.65 -20.09
C MET A 187 -15.74 -10.92 -19.65
N LEU A 188 -14.80 -10.70 -20.56
CA LEU A 188 -13.38 -10.72 -20.25
C LEU A 188 -12.79 -9.35 -20.54
N MET A 189 -12.13 -8.80 -19.54
CA MET A 189 -11.50 -7.49 -19.55
C MET A 189 -10.01 -7.64 -19.25
N GLY A 190 -9.19 -6.80 -19.86
CA GLY A 190 -7.76 -6.70 -19.52
C GLY A 190 -7.36 -5.26 -19.41
N GLY A 191 -6.31 -5.03 -18.62
CA GLY A 191 -5.77 -3.71 -18.37
C GLY A 191 -4.27 -3.73 -18.18
N ILE A 192 -3.64 -2.61 -18.49
CA ILE A 192 -2.22 -2.37 -18.36
C ILE A 192 -2.01 -0.99 -17.75
N SER A 193 -1.02 -0.87 -16.87
CA SER A 193 -0.56 0.41 -16.33
C SER A 193 0.93 0.56 -16.56
N LEU A 194 1.32 1.62 -17.24
CA LEU A 194 2.70 2.03 -17.41
C LEU A 194 3.03 3.10 -16.38
N LYS A 195 4.13 2.90 -15.65
CA LYS A 195 4.57 3.77 -14.57
C LYS A 195 5.92 4.38 -14.89
N LYS A 196 6.04 5.68 -14.69
CA LYS A 196 7.31 6.41 -14.76
C LYS A 196 7.68 6.86 -13.37
N PHE A 197 8.92 6.59 -12.94
CA PHE A 197 9.39 6.91 -11.61
C PHE A 197 10.27 8.14 -11.58
N ILE A 198 10.12 8.92 -10.52
CA ILE A 198 10.93 10.07 -10.15
C ILE A 198 11.55 9.73 -8.79
N PRO A 199 12.83 9.33 -8.73
CA PRO A 199 13.46 8.91 -7.49
C PRO A 199 13.58 10.09 -6.52
N LEU A 200 13.30 9.84 -5.25
CA LEU A 200 13.46 10.81 -4.17
C LEU A 200 14.53 10.31 -3.18
N LEU A 201 14.21 9.29 -2.39
CA LEU A 201 15.09 8.68 -1.40
C LEU A 201 15.12 7.17 -1.58
N GLY A 202 16.29 6.58 -1.45
CA GLY A 202 16.46 5.13 -1.50
C GLY A 202 17.63 4.69 -0.64
N ALA A 203 17.38 3.68 0.18
CA ALA A 203 18.40 2.99 0.95
C ALA A 203 18.11 1.50 0.94
N ALA A 204 19.14 0.69 0.76
CA ALA A 204 19.01 -0.75 0.84
C ALA A 204 20.31 -1.37 1.34
N THR A 205 20.18 -2.36 2.21
CA THR A 205 21.32 -3.13 2.72
C THR A 205 20.94 -4.59 2.72
N ARG A 206 21.83 -5.43 2.23
CA ARG A 206 21.75 -6.87 2.37
C ARG A 206 22.97 -7.37 3.12
N ILE A 207 22.73 -7.90 4.31
CA ILE A 207 23.75 -8.52 5.14
C ILE A 207 23.69 -10.03 4.90
N TYR A 208 24.78 -10.59 4.42
CA TYR A 208 24.90 -12.02 4.17
C TYR A 208 25.31 -12.79 5.43
N ASP A 209 26.28 -12.22 6.18
CA ASP A 209 26.76 -12.76 7.43
C ASP A 209 27.30 -11.61 8.28
N VAL A 210 26.88 -11.53 9.52
CA VAL A 210 27.48 -10.62 10.51
C VAL A 210 27.67 -11.38 11.81
N ARG A 211 28.87 -11.27 12.37
CA ARG A 211 29.25 -11.89 13.63
C ARG A 211 29.98 -10.87 14.48
N PHE A 212 29.65 -10.82 15.74
CA PHE A 212 30.34 -9.93 16.66
C PHE A 212 30.28 -10.46 18.08
N ASN A 213 31.25 -10.04 18.88
CA ASN A 213 31.28 -10.26 20.32
C ASN A 213 31.45 -8.92 21.01
N GLN A 214 30.56 -8.60 21.93
CA GLN A 214 30.58 -7.38 22.66
C GLN A 214 31.35 -7.59 23.98
N SER A 215 32.52 -6.95 24.14
CA SER A 215 33.34 -7.03 25.34
C SER A 215 32.90 -6.05 26.42
N SER A 216 32.32 -4.92 26.07
CA SER A 216 31.73 -3.92 26.97
C SER A 216 30.59 -3.15 26.31
N ASP A 217 29.92 -2.26 27.03
CA ASP A 217 28.83 -1.42 26.50
C ASP A 217 29.23 -0.56 25.29
N THR A 218 30.52 -0.32 25.10
CA THR A 218 31.04 0.56 24.06
C THR A 218 32.12 -0.10 23.19
N SER A 219 32.48 -1.37 23.48
CA SER A 219 33.56 -2.05 22.77
C SER A 219 33.16 -3.46 22.29
N PHE A 220 33.73 -3.84 21.16
CA PHE A 220 33.58 -5.17 20.55
C PHE A 220 34.95 -5.86 20.55
N ALA A 221 34.99 -7.12 20.96
CA ALA A 221 36.20 -7.94 20.86
C ALA A 221 36.53 -8.29 19.43
N TYR A 222 35.49 -8.55 18.62
CA TYR A 222 35.61 -8.70 17.17
C TYR A 222 34.32 -8.30 16.47
N ILE A 223 34.43 -7.89 15.21
CA ILE A 223 33.31 -7.66 14.28
C ILE A 223 33.70 -8.25 12.95
N TYR A 224 32.85 -9.13 12.43
CA TYR A 224 32.88 -9.61 11.05
C TYR A 224 31.57 -9.25 10.38
N ALA A 225 31.62 -8.67 9.19
CA ALA A 225 30.42 -8.42 8.39
C ALA A 225 30.74 -8.62 6.90
N ASP A 226 29.81 -9.30 6.19
CA ASP A 226 29.76 -9.38 4.74
C ASP A 226 28.43 -8.84 4.28
N MET A 227 28.43 -7.70 3.56
CA MET A 227 27.23 -6.99 3.19
C MET A 227 27.38 -6.20 1.90
N ASP A 228 26.23 -5.93 1.28
CA ASP A 228 26.08 -4.92 0.24
C ASP A 228 25.21 -3.78 0.79
N ALA A 229 25.55 -2.55 0.50
CA ALA A 229 24.79 -1.38 0.92
C ALA A 229 24.64 -0.37 -0.21
N MET A 230 23.52 0.38 -0.19
CA MET A 230 23.31 1.54 -1.03
C MET A 230 22.45 2.58 -0.32
N TYR A 231 22.67 3.82 -0.62
CA TYR A 231 21.85 4.91 -0.11
C TYR A 231 21.91 6.14 -1.02
N THR A 232 20.85 6.93 -1.01
CA THR A 232 20.79 8.21 -1.73
C THR A 232 21.46 9.28 -0.88
N ASN A 233 22.54 9.85 -1.39
CA ASN A 233 23.28 10.89 -0.72
C ASN A 233 22.56 12.25 -0.75
N ARG A 234 21.87 12.55 -1.85
CA ARG A 234 21.17 13.82 -2.06
C ARG A 234 19.86 13.61 -2.81
N ILE A 235 18.79 14.26 -2.36
CA ILE A 235 17.53 14.28 -3.09
C ILE A 235 17.73 15.12 -4.37
N ALA A 236 17.61 14.48 -5.52
CA ALA A 236 17.62 15.16 -6.83
C ALA A 236 16.60 14.47 -7.74
N PRO A 237 15.34 14.97 -7.76
CA PRO A 237 14.31 14.44 -8.61
C PRO A 237 14.71 14.46 -10.09
N THR A 238 14.55 13.34 -10.78
CA THR A 238 14.85 13.23 -12.22
C THR A 238 13.88 12.27 -12.90
N PHE A 239 13.47 12.59 -14.12
CA PHE A 239 12.66 11.68 -14.94
C PHE A 239 13.41 10.41 -15.41
N LYS A 240 14.71 10.28 -15.11
CA LYS A 240 15.50 9.10 -15.45
C LYS A 240 15.37 7.95 -14.41
N GLY A 241 14.42 8.05 -13.47
CA GLY A 241 14.25 7.15 -12.31
C GLY A 241 13.71 5.74 -12.58
N GLY A 242 13.61 5.32 -13.85
CA GLY A 242 13.14 3.98 -14.18
C GLY A 242 11.67 3.92 -14.60
N MET A 243 11.20 2.70 -14.83
CA MET A 243 9.82 2.41 -15.27
C MET A 243 9.26 1.20 -14.54
N GLY A 244 7.94 1.15 -14.47
CA GLY A 244 7.20 0.02 -13.93
C GLY A 244 5.99 -0.33 -14.78
N LEU A 245 5.46 -1.52 -14.50
CA LEU A 245 4.37 -2.12 -15.26
C LEU A 245 3.43 -2.86 -14.30
N ASP A 246 2.11 -2.67 -14.49
CA ASP A 246 1.09 -3.57 -13.96
C ASP A 246 0.29 -4.16 -15.11
N ILE A 247 -0.08 -5.42 -14.98
CA ILE A 247 -0.93 -6.12 -15.95
C ILE A 247 -2.04 -6.82 -15.18
N GLY A 248 -3.26 -6.75 -15.67
CA GLY A 248 -4.38 -7.44 -15.03
C GLY A 248 -5.50 -7.81 -15.97
N PHE A 249 -6.19 -8.88 -15.58
CA PHE A 249 -7.35 -9.39 -16.27
C PHE A 249 -8.49 -9.57 -15.28
N THR A 250 -9.71 -9.38 -15.76
CA THR A 250 -10.94 -9.62 -14.98
C THR A 250 -11.95 -10.35 -15.83
N TYR A 251 -12.41 -11.48 -15.35
CA TYR A 251 -13.58 -12.17 -15.86
C TYR A 251 -14.81 -11.79 -15.02
N GLN A 252 -15.91 -11.45 -15.70
CA GLN A 252 -17.19 -11.16 -15.06
C GLN A 252 -18.31 -12.05 -15.61
N LYS A 253 -19.07 -12.63 -14.71
CA LYS A 253 -20.35 -13.25 -15.01
C LYS A 253 -21.46 -12.24 -14.74
N MET A 254 -22.14 -11.80 -15.79
CA MET A 254 -23.22 -10.81 -15.71
C MET A 254 -24.54 -11.46 -15.31
N GLN A 255 -25.43 -10.71 -14.66
CA GLN A 255 -26.77 -11.19 -14.32
C GLN A 255 -27.68 -11.34 -15.58
N THR A 256 -27.44 -10.51 -16.58
CA THR A 256 -28.18 -10.52 -17.84
C THR A 256 -27.23 -10.62 -19.04
N TYR A 257 -27.78 -10.79 -20.24
CA TYR A 257 -26.97 -10.79 -21.47
C TYR A 257 -26.21 -9.49 -21.66
N CYS A 258 -24.89 -9.59 -21.96
CA CYS A 258 -24.00 -8.46 -22.03
C CYS A 258 -23.48 -8.11 -23.44
N GLN A 259 -23.91 -8.79 -24.49
CA GLN A 259 -23.43 -8.55 -25.86
C GLN A 259 -23.58 -7.09 -26.31
N SER A 260 -24.70 -6.47 -25.98
CA SER A 260 -24.98 -5.04 -26.26
C SER A 260 -24.72 -4.12 -25.06
N TYR A 261 -24.05 -4.61 -24.03
CA TYR A 261 -23.73 -3.81 -22.84
C TYR A 261 -22.50 -2.92 -23.08
N TYR A 262 -22.70 -1.63 -22.96
CA TYR A 262 -21.67 -0.62 -23.06
C TYR A 262 -21.83 0.32 -21.84
N PRO A 263 -21.11 0.10 -20.73
CA PRO A 263 -21.24 0.93 -19.55
C PRO A 263 -21.01 2.41 -19.85
N ASN A 264 -21.71 3.29 -19.15
CA ASN A 264 -21.60 4.73 -19.30
C ASN A 264 -21.80 5.26 -20.73
N SER A 265 -22.54 4.53 -21.62
CA SER A 265 -22.73 4.85 -23.02
C SER A 265 -24.23 4.93 -23.40
N ARG A 266 -24.57 5.77 -24.40
CA ARG A 266 -25.92 5.86 -24.97
C ARG A 266 -26.35 4.58 -25.64
N LYS A 267 -25.45 3.71 -26.12
CA LYS A 267 -25.76 2.50 -26.85
C LYS A 267 -26.66 1.55 -26.08
N ASN A 268 -26.51 1.44 -24.75
CA ASN A 268 -27.39 0.62 -23.91
C ASN A 268 -28.39 1.44 -23.09
N GLY A 269 -28.71 2.68 -23.51
CA GLY A 269 -29.63 3.55 -22.81
C GLY A 269 -29.14 4.07 -21.49
N CYS A 270 -27.79 4.11 -21.26
CA CYS A 270 -27.16 4.57 -20.03
C CYS A 270 -27.49 3.74 -18.76
N LYS A 271 -27.91 2.49 -18.97
CA LYS A 271 -28.15 1.56 -17.88
C LYS A 271 -26.85 0.85 -17.49
N GLN A 272 -26.69 0.61 -16.22
CA GLN A 272 -25.63 -0.27 -15.71
C GLN A 272 -26.24 -1.66 -15.48
N VAL A 273 -25.57 -2.69 -15.98
CA VAL A 273 -25.97 -4.08 -15.79
C VAL A 273 -25.08 -4.66 -14.68
N PRO A 274 -25.67 -5.20 -13.62
CA PRO A 274 -24.88 -5.77 -12.53
C PRO A 274 -24.26 -7.11 -12.95
N TYR A 275 -23.09 -7.39 -12.39
CA TYR A 275 -22.50 -8.73 -12.45
C TYR A 275 -23.06 -9.62 -11.32
N LEU A 276 -22.97 -10.93 -11.51
CA LEU A 276 -23.22 -11.93 -10.48
C LEU A 276 -21.94 -12.13 -9.64
N TYR A 277 -20.83 -12.39 -10.34
CA TYR A 277 -19.50 -12.45 -9.72
C TYR A 277 -18.43 -11.99 -10.70
N LYS A 278 -17.28 -11.63 -10.16
CA LYS A 278 -16.06 -11.32 -10.91
C LYS A 278 -14.84 -11.97 -10.28
N ILE A 279 -13.92 -12.38 -11.13
CA ILE A 279 -12.61 -12.92 -10.74
C ILE A 279 -11.56 -12.09 -11.45
N GLY A 280 -10.64 -11.50 -10.70
CA GLY A 280 -9.54 -10.73 -11.22
C GLY A 280 -8.20 -11.41 -10.90
N VAL A 281 -7.24 -11.26 -11.80
CA VAL A 281 -5.84 -11.66 -11.59
C VAL A 281 -4.97 -10.57 -12.14
N SER A 282 -3.97 -10.15 -11.37
CA SER A 282 -3.03 -9.11 -11.80
C SER A 282 -1.63 -9.33 -11.23
N ILE A 283 -0.63 -8.85 -11.97
CA ILE A 283 0.75 -8.73 -11.51
C ILE A 283 1.04 -7.24 -11.40
N LEU A 284 1.47 -6.81 -10.23
CA LEU A 284 1.62 -5.42 -9.83
C LEU A 284 3.08 -5.08 -9.54
N ASP A 285 3.44 -3.82 -9.78
CA ASP A 285 4.74 -3.24 -9.43
C ASP A 285 5.92 -4.02 -10.04
N ILE A 286 5.81 -4.44 -11.29
CA ILE A 286 6.94 -4.99 -12.05
C ILE A 286 7.86 -3.83 -12.41
N GLY A 287 9.10 -3.82 -11.88
CA GLY A 287 10.05 -2.78 -12.24
C GLY A 287 11.02 -2.41 -11.13
N SER A 288 11.73 -1.33 -11.35
CA SER A 288 12.73 -0.81 -10.41
C SER A 288 12.83 0.70 -10.46
N VAL A 289 13.11 1.30 -9.31
CA VAL A 289 13.48 2.71 -9.21
C VAL A 289 14.99 2.83 -9.32
N LYS A 290 15.45 3.67 -10.24
CA LYS A 290 16.86 3.93 -10.48
C LYS A 290 17.25 5.27 -9.85
N TYR A 291 18.16 5.24 -8.91
CA TYR A 291 18.72 6.38 -8.20
C TYR A 291 20.08 6.73 -8.81
N ASN A 292 20.19 7.80 -9.59
CA ASN A 292 21.41 8.22 -10.26
C ASN A 292 21.37 9.73 -10.52
N PRO A 293 22.45 10.52 -10.33
CA PRO A 293 23.81 10.15 -9.92
C PRO A 293 24.05 10.20 -8.40
N ASN A 294 23.03 10.49 -7.62
CA ASN A 294 23.16 10.84 -6.19
C ASN A 294 23.04 9.62 -5.25
N THR A 295 23.38 8.44 -5.75
CA THR A 295 23.30 7.22 -4.95
C THR A 295 24.65 6.52 -4.95
N VAL A 296 25.18 6.30 -3.77
CA VAL A 296 26.38 5.53 -3.54
C VAL A 296 25.96 4.06 -3.31
N GLN A 297 26.62 3.16 -3.98
CA GLN A 297 26.53 1.73 -3.75
C GLN A 297 27.92 1.18 -3.45
N ALA A 298 28.01 0.42 -2.38
CA ALA A 298 29.17 -0.42 -2.08
C ALA A 298 28.73 -1.88 -2.08
N LYS A 299 29.44 -2.72 -2.81
CA LYS A 299 29.22 -4.18 -2.87
C LYS A 299 30.42 -4.90 -2.34
N GLY A 300 30.18 -6.03 -1.66
CA GLY A 300 31.22 -6.88 -1.11
C GLY A 300 31.97 -6.17 0.02
N ILE A 301 31.26 -5.37 0.80
CA ILE A 301 31.82 -4.77 2.02
C ILE A 301 32.13 -5.91 2.96
N ARG A 302 33.43 -6.09 3.29
CA ARG A 302 33.88 -7.07 4.26
C ARG A 302 34.60 -6.36 5.38
N ILE A 303 34.04 -6.50 6.57
CA ILE A 303 34.63 -6.01 7.80
C ILE A 303 35.17 -7.24 8.54
N ASN A 304 36.45 -7.24 8.88
CA ASN A 304 37.06 -8.28 9.70
C ASN A 304 38.00 -7.58 10.69
N TYR A 305 37.53 -7.42 11.89
CA TYR A 305 38.26 -6.76 12.95
C TYR A 305 38.37 -7.67 14.16
N GLN A 306 39.57 -7.86 14.70
CA GLN A 306 39.85 -8.80 15.79
C GLN A 306 40.42 -8.14 17.08
N ASP A 307 40.58 -6.84 17.07
CA ASP A 307 41.04 -6.08 18.26
C ASP A 307 39.85 -5.31 18.90
N THR A 308 40.08 -4.68 20.06
CA THR A 308 39.04 -3.95 20.76
C THR A 308 38.61 -2.71 19.98
N TYR A 309 37.44 -2.80 19.30
CA TYR A 309 36.84 -1.69 18.57
C TYR A 309 35.90 -0.90 19.47
N TYR A 310 36.10 0.41 19.55
CA TYR A 310 35.24 1.31 20.32
C TYR A 310 34.16 1.91 19.39
N ALA A 311 32.89 1.51 19.57
CA ALA A 311 31.79 2.09 18.87
C ALA A 311 30.95 3.00 19.76
N ASN A 312 30.88 4.28 19.43
CA ASN A 312 30.03 5.20 20.16
C ASN A 312 28.60 5.20 19.68
N PHE A 313 27.79 4.21 20.12
CA PHE A 313 26.37 4.11 19.78
C PHE A 313 25.50 5.24 20.35
N ASN A 314 26.06 6.07 21.23
CA ASN A 314 25.33 7.17 21.86
C ASN A 314 25.04 8.35 20.93
N SER A 315 25.68 8.44 19.77
CA SER A 315 25.60 9.56 18.84
C SER A 315 25.19 9.16 17.41
N ILE A 316 24.61 7.98 17.20
CA ILE A 316 24.18 7.56 15.86
C ILE A 316 22.98 8.42 15.43
N ASN A 317 23.28 9.51 14.71
CA ASN A 317 22.36 10.21 13.83
C ASN A 317 22.68 9.79 12.38
N GLN A 318 21.92 10.24 11.39
CA GLN A 318 22.15 9.88 9.99
C GLN A 318 23.58 10.19 9.53
N ASP A 319 24.15 11.30 9.98
CA ASP A 319 25.51 11.73 9.65
C ASP A 319 26.57 10.84 10.29
N SER A 320 26.34 10.34 11.51
CA SER A 320 27.30 9.48 12.20
C SER A 320 27.27 8.03 11.72
N ALA A 321 26.12 7.50 11.30
CA ALA A 321 26.06 6.22 10.61
C ALA A 321 26.83 6.28 9.27
N PHE A 322 26.76 7.42 8.60
CA PHE A 322 27.50 7.68 7.37
C PHE A 322 29.01 7.91 7.64
N GLN A 323 29.35 8.68 8.65
CA GLN A 323 30.75 8.85 9.09
C GLN A 323 31.36 7.53 9.59
N MET A 324 30.55 6.67 10.22
CA MET A 324 30.96 5.31 10.58
C MET A 324 31.26 4.46 9.35
N ILE A 325 30.43 4.53 8.30
CA ILE A 325 30.71 3.86 7.02
C ILE A 325 31.94 4.48 6.33
N GLN A 326 32.13 5.79 6.39
CA GLN A 326 33.32 6.47 5.86
C GLN A 326 34.58 6.21 6.69
N SER A 327 34.48 6.11 8.01
CA SER A 327 35.61 5.75 8.87
C SER A 327 36.02 4.27 8.72
N LEU A 328 35.09 3.44 8.20
CA LEU A 328 35.39 2.07 7.75
C LEU A 328 36.16 2.03 6.42
N ASP A 329 36.36 3.19 5.77
CA ASP A 329 37.11 3.25 4.48
C ASP A 329 38.56 2.72 4.61
N THR A 330 39.11 2.74 5.82
CA THR A 330 40.40 2.07 6.15
C THR A 330 40.25 0.57 6.43
N ILE A 331 39.05 0.06 6.60
CA ILE A 331 38.74 -1.33 6.98
C ILE A 331 38.04 -2.06 5.80
N ILE A 332 37.52 -1.31 4.83
CA ILE A 332 36.86 -1.86 3.63
C ILE A 332 37.93 -2.26 2.61
N ASN A 333 38.36 -3.49 2.69
CA ASN A 333 39.16 -4.09 1.63
C ASN A 333 38.23 -4.54 0.49
N ASP A 334 38.48 -4.05 -0.75
CA ASP A 334 37.90 -4.52 -2.01
C ASP A 334 36.43 -4.22 -2.31
N ALA A 335 35.79 -3.23 -1.69
CA ALA A 335 34.43 -2.85 -2.05
C ALA A 335 34.33 -2.25 -3.45
N ASP A 336 33.46 -2.81 -4.31
CA ASP A 336 33.16 -2.26 -5.64
C ASP A 336 32.15 -1.09 -5.47
N ILE A 337 32.65 0.14 -5.56
CA ILE A 337 31.84 1.36 -5.38
C ILE A 337 31.33 1.87 -6.73
N LYS A 338 30.01 2.04 -6.87
CA LYS A 338 29.35 2.55 -8.07
C LYS A 338 28.37 3.69 -7.75
N ASN A 339 28.31 4.67 -8.66
CA ASN A 339 27.42 5.83 -8.52
C ASN A 339 26.05 5.64 -9.21
N SER A 340 25.58 4.42 -9.37
CA SER A 340 24.28 4.16 -10.01
C SER A 340 23.68 2.89 -9.48
N ASN A 341 22.43 2.95 -9.02
CA ASN A 341 21.78 1.75 -8.53
C ASN A 341 20.26 1.70 -8.68
N LYS A 342 19.76 0.46 -8.63
CA LYS A 342 18.33 0.16 -8.74
C LYS A 342 17.86 -0.58 -7.50
N ILE A 343 16.73 -0.12 -6.94
CA ILE A 343 15.94 -0.90 -5.97
C ILE A 343 14.71 -1.43 -6.71
N HIS A 344 14.49 -2.73 -6.63
CA HIS A 344 13.33 -3.37 -7.23
C HIS A 344 12.09 -3.11 -6.39
N LEU A 345 10.98 -2.84 -7.08
CA LEU A 345 9.67 -2.64 -6.47
C LEU A 345 9.17 -3.94 -5.84
N PRO A 346 8.26 -3.83 -4.85
CA PRO A 346 7.66 -4.99 -4.20
C PRO A 346 6.61 -5.65 -5.10
N THR A 347 7.06 -6.35 -6.12
CA THR A 347 6.19 -7.03 -7.09
C THR A 347 5.32 -8.07 -6.42
N ALA A 348 4.04 -8.13 -6.82
CA ALA A 348 3.09 -9.09 -6.27
C ALA A 348 2.09 -9.60 -7.31
N LEU A 349 1.67 -10.84 -7.10
CA LEU A 349 0.46 -11.41 -7.69
C LEU A 349 -0.74 -11.02 -6.82
N SER A 350 -1.78 -10.50 -7.46
CA SER A 350 -3.06 -10.20 -6.81
C SER A 350 -4.16 -11.01 -7.48
N ILE A 351 -4.90 -11.77 -6.68
CA ILE A 351 -6.08 -12.53 -7.12
C ILE A 351 -7.28 -11.96 -6.38
N GLN A 352 -8.32 -11.59 -7.10
CA GLN A 352 -9.51 -10.97 -6.54
C GLN A 352 -10.76 -11.77 -6.89
N PHE A 353 -11.67 -11.86 -5.95
CA PHE A 353 -13.00 -12.42 -6.11
C PHE A 353 -14.04 -11.47 -5.52
N ASP A 354 -15.14 -11.24 -6.24
CA ASP A 354 -16.24 -10.40 -5.77
C ASP A 354 -17.57 -11.01 -6.20
N TYR A 355 -18.49 -11.22 -5.27
CA TYR A 355 -19.77 -11.86 -5.47
C TYR A 355 -20.92 -10.95 -5.02
N ASN A 356 -21.89 -10.75 -5.88
CA ASN A 356 -23.07 -9.94 -5.61
C ASN A 356 -24.08 -10.75 -4.80
N LEU A 357 -24.10 -10.53 -3.49
CA LEU A 357 -25.00 -11.24 -2.58
C LEU A 357 -26.44 -10.77 -2.69
N TRP A 358 -26.66 -9.45 -2.80
CA TRP A 358 -28.02 -8.92 -2.77
C TRP A 358 -28.17 -7.62 -3.56
N GLN A 359 -29.04 -7.65 -4.56
CA GLN A 359 -29.53 -6.51 -5.33
C GLN A 359 -28.47 -5.51 -5.81
N SER A 360 -27.25 -5.95 -6.05
CA SER A 360 -26.14 -5.08 -6.44
C SER A 360 -25.83 -3.97 -5.43
N LYS A 361 -26.10 -4.25 -4.16
CA LYS A 361 -25.82 -3.38 -3.03
C LYS A 361 -24.93 -4.06 -2.01
N VAL A 362 -25.11 -5.36 -1.77
CA VAL A 362 -24.29 -6.14 -0.84
C VAL A 362 -23.43 -7.10 -1.62
N TYR A 363 -22.14 -7.06 -1.35
CA TYR A 363 -21.13 -7.89 -2.00
C TYR A 363 -20.29 -8.60 -0.96
N PHE A 364 -19.91 -9.83 -1.26
CA PHE A 364 -18.82 -10.53 -0.61
C PHE A 364 -17.60 -10.41 -1.49
N ASN A 365 -16.46 -10.03 -0.90
CA ASN A 365 -15.20 -9.95 -1.61
C ASN A 365 -14.11 -10.73 -0.91
N ALA A 366 -13.15 -11.22 -1.68
CA ALA A 366 -11.96 -11.87 -1.19
C ALA A 366 -10.77 -11.53 -2.09
N SER A 367 -9.59 -11.45 -1.52
CA SER A 367 -8.35 -11.30 -2.28
C SER A 367 -7.17 -12.03 -1.65
N LEU A 368 -6.27 -12.46 -2.52
CA LEU A 368 -4.95 -12.94 -2.17
C LEU A 368 -3.92 -12.00 -2.78
N MET A 369 -3.03 -11.47 -1.95
CA MET A 369 -1.87 -10.69 -2.38
C MET A 369 -0.61 -11.46 -1.99
N GLN A 370 0.10 -11.95 -3.01
CA GLN A 370 1.33 -12.72 -2.83
C GLN A 370 2.52 -11.95 -3.38
N GLY A 371 3.39 -11.46 -2.50
CA GLY A 371 4.65 -10.84 -2.88
C GLY A 371 5.67 -11.87 -3.36
N PHE A 372 6.33 -11.60 -4.48
CA PHE A 372 7.44 -12.41 -4.97
C PHE A 372 8.55 -11.56 -5.61
N PRO A 373 9.82 -11.97 -5.49
CA PRO A 373 10.89 -11.28 -6.17
C PRO A 373 10.94 -11.73 -7.65
N ILE A 374 10.92 -10.78 -8.58
CA ILE A 374 11.13 -11.09 -10.02
C ILE A 374 12.60 -11.42 -10.32
N SER A 375 13.50 -10.99 -9.46
CA SER A 375 14.92 -11.14 -9.66
C SER A 375 15.63 -11.48 -8.35
N ASN A 376 16.66 -12.32 -8.41
CA ASN A 376 17.61 -12.53 -7.31
C ASN A 376 18.47 -11.29 -7.00
N ASN A 377 17.99 -10.10 -7.36
CA ASN A 377 18.71 -8.87 -7.15
C ASN A 377 18.91 -8.60 -5.65
N ARG A 378 20.10 -8.15 -5.34
CA ARG A 378 20.59 -7.88 -3.98
C ARG A 378 19.75 -6.85 -3.26
N PHE A 379 19.17 -5.87 -4.00
CA PHE A 379 18.35 -4.80 -3.47
C PHE A 379 16.92 -4.88 -4.01
N GLY A 380 16.01 -5.38 -3.22
CA GLY A 380 14.60 -5.48 -3.57
C GLY A 380 13.72 -5.27 -2.34
N SER A 381 12.70 -4.45 -2.49
CA SER A 381 11.66 -4.32 -1.48
C SER A 381 10.65 -5.45 -1.59
N ARG A 382 10.00 -5.77 -0.49
CA ARG A 382 8.89 -6.72 -0.47
C ARG A 382 7.67 -6.10 0.22
N ARG A 383 6.51 -6.57 -0.17
CA ARG A 383 5.26 -6.30 0.56
C ARG A 383 4.87 -7.52 1.38
N PRO A 384 4.14 -7.35 2.48
CA PRO A 384 3.58 -8.48 3.22
C PRO A 384 2.59 -9.25 2.35
N ASN A 385 2.60 -10.56 2.47
CA ASN A 385 1.55 -11.39 1.91
C ASN A 385 0.25 -11.15 2.66
N SER A 386 -0.88 -11.21 1.99
CA SER A 386 -2.17 -11.05 2.66
C SER A 386 -3.27 -11.87 2.00
N LEU A 387 -4.11 -12.45 2.81
CA LEU A 387 -5.39 -13.03 2.43
C LEU A 387 -6.47 -12.18 3.06
N MET A 388 -7.46 -11.74 2.27
CA MET A 388 -8.55 -10.91 2.75
C MET A 388 -9.89 -11.51 2.33
N ALA A 389 -10.88 -11.41 3.20
CA ALA A 389 -12.29 -11.64 2.91
C ALA A 389 -13.13 -10.57 3.60
N GLY A 390 -14.19 -10.10 2.97
CA GLY A 390 -15.00 -9.03 3.54
C GLY A 390 -16.40 -8.93 2.96
N VAL A 391 -17.21 -8.13 3.60
CA VAL A 391 -18.55 -7.77 3.15
C VAL A 391 -18.58 -6.27 2.91
N ARG A 392 -19.18 -5.90 1.78
CA ARG A 392 -19.32 -4.51 1.37
C ARG A 392 -20.78 -4.21 1.04
N TYR A 393 -21.30 -3.13 1.63
CA TYR A 393 -22.51 -2.46 1.17
C TYR A 393 -22.10 -1.27 0.31
N GLU A 394 -22.62 -1.16 -0.89
CA GLU A 394 -22.34 -0.02 -1.74
C GLU A 394 -23.60 0.64 -2.30
N SER A 395 -23.58 1.94 -2.30
CA SER A 395 -24.58 2.76 -2.96
C SER A 395 -23.92 3.96 -3.66
N ARG A 396 -24.70 4.69 -4.42
CA ARG A 396 -24.19 5.89 -5.08
C ARG A 396 -23.72 6.98 -4.09
N ILE A 397 -24.35 7.06 -2.92
CA ILE A 397 -24.07 8.10 -1.93
C ILE A 397 -23.02 7.62 -0.92
N PHE A 398 -23.15 6.39 -0.44
CA PHE A 398 -22.25 5.88 0.58
C PHE A 398 -21.92 4.40 0.35
N ASP A 399 -20.75 3.99 0.78
CA ASP A 399 -20.32 2.61 0.87
C ASP A 399 -19.82 2.35 2.29
N VAL A 400 -20.00 1.12 2.74
CA VAL A 400 -19.42 0.60 3.99
C VAL A 400 -18.78 -0.75 3.68
N SER A 401 -17.55 -0.95 4.07
CA SER A 401 -16.82 -2.20 3.90
C SER A 401 -16.19 -2.65 5.22
N ILE A 402 -16.26 -3.94 5.49
CA ILE A 402 -15.66 -4.57 6.67
C ILE A 402 -14.77 -5.71 6.17
N PRO A 403 -13.51 -5.41 5.81
CA PRO A 403 -12.54 -6.42 5.43
C PRO A 403 -11.95 -7.10 6.66
N PHE A 404 -11.86 -8.42 6.65
CA PHE A 404 -11.03 -9.21 7.52
C PHE A 404 -9.82 -9.70 6.74
N SER A 405 -8.62 -9.50 7.26
CA SER A 405 -7.37 -9.84 6.58
C SER A 405 -6.41 -10.62 7.47
N LEU A 406 -5.65 -11.51 6.85
CA LEU A 406 -4.56 -12.27 7.45
C LEU A 406 -3.25 -11.85 6.78
N TYR A 407 -2.47 -11.00 7.44
CA TYR A 407 -1.13 -10.62 6.98
C TYR A 407 -0.12 -11.71 7.32
N GLU A 408 0.79 -11.97 6.37
CA GLU A 408 1.75 -13.08 6.45
C GLU A 408 1.08 -14.42 6.83
N TYR A 409 -0.23 -14.57 6.48
CA TYR A 409 -1.09 -15.73 6.74
C TYR A 409 -1.32 -16.09 8.21
N HIS A 410 -0.87 -15.27 9.15
CA HIS A 410 -0.99 -15.58 10.58
C HIS A 410 -1.32 -14.37 11.48
N MET A 411 -1.34 -13.15 10.94
CA MET A 411 -1.69 -11.95 11.70
C MET A 411 -3.09 -11.47 11.32
N PRO A 412 -4.14 -11.84 12.08
CA PRO A 412 -5.50 -11.43 11.80
C PRO A 412 -5.69 -9.93 12.06
N GLN A 413 -6.38 -9.24 11.16
CA GLN A 413 -6.75 -7.85 11.26
C GLN A 413 -8.19 -7.68 10.80
N LEU A 414 -8.91 -6.77 11.42
CA LEU A 414 -10.25 -6.34 11.01
C LEU A 414 -10.17 -4.90 10.56
N GLY A 415 -10.67 -4.63 9.37
CA GLY A 415 -10.73 -3.29 8.80
C GLY A 415 -12.13 -2.70 8.84
N PHE A 416 -12.19 -1.43 8.57
CA PHE A 416 -13.42 -0.68 8.36
C PHE A 416 -13.18 0.43 7.35
N GLU A 417 -14.07 0.56 6.38
CA GLU A 417 -14.05 1.66 5.43
C GLU A 417 -15.44 2.26 5.29
N PHE A 418 -15.46 3.56 5.20
CA PHE A 418 -16.65 4.35 4.95
C PHE A 418 -16.39 5.38 3.85
N ARG A 419 -17.22 5.35 2.80
CA ARG A 419 -17.24 6.39 1.76
C ARG A 419 -18.56 7.12 1.81
N ILE A 420 -18.51 8.44 1.80
CA ILE A 420 -19.68 9.30 1.62
C ILE A 420 -19.42 10.24 0.45
N TYR A 421 -20.12 10.03 -0.64
CA TYR A 421 -20.04 10.78 -1.90
C TYR A 421 -18.61 11.05 -2.39
N CYS A 422 -17.95 12.10 -1.88
CA CYS A 422 -16.62 12.55 -2.28
C CYS A 422 -15.51 12.13 -1.30
N LEU A 423 -15.84 11.77 -0.08
CA LEU A 423 -14.88 11.45 0.97
C LEU A 423 -14.87 9.94 1.23
N THR A 424 -13.69 9.36 1.22
CA THR A 424 -13.42 7.97 1.65
C THR A 424 -12.48 8.02 2.84
N ILE A 425 -12.79 7.32 3.90
CA ILE A 425 -11.92 7.14 5.08
C ILE A 425 -11.97 5.66 5.46
N GLY A 426 -10.84 5.09 5.80
CA GLY A 426 -10.78 3.71 6.21
C GLY A 426 -9.51 3.32 6.93
N THR A 427 -9.53 2.11 7.44
CA THR A 427 -8.42 1.43 8.09
C THR A 427 -8.55 -0.08 7.86
N ASP A 428 -7.46 -0.75 7.54
CA ASP A 428 -7.43 -2.22 7.51
C ASP A 428 -7.07 -2.81 8.89
N LYS A 429 -6.93 -1.97 9.94
CA LYS A 429 -6.54 -2.35 11.31
C LYS A 429 -7.39 -1.67 12.40
N LEU A 430 -8.70 -1.79 12.30
CA LEU A 430 -9.65 -1.19 13.24
C LEU A 430 -9.39 -1.60 14.70
N LEU A 431 -9.11 -2.89 14.96
CA LEU A 431 -8.88 -3.39 16.31
C LEU A 431 -7.65 -2.76 16.98
N SER A 432 -6.63 -2.42 16.17
CA SER A 432 -5.46 -1.68 16.66
C SER A 432 -5.79 -0.23 16.98
N LEU A 433 -6.68 0.40 16.23
CA LEU A 433 -7.12 1.78 16.50
C LEU A 433 -7.95 1.89 17.77
N VAL A 434 -8.85 0.92 18.00
CA VAL A 434 -9.79 0.92 19.14
C VAL A 434 -9.16 0.36 20.43
N GLY A 435 -8.01 -0.34 20.34
CA GLY A 435 -7.29 -0.86 21.52
C GLY A 435 -7.84 -2.17 22.07
N THR A 436 -8.61 -2.91 21.28
CA THR A 436 -9.19 -4.20 21.71
C THR A 436 -8.24 -5.38 21.52
N SER A 437 -7.14 -5.19 20.80
CA SER A 437 -6.13 -6.23 20.52
C SER A 437 -4.70 -5.73 20.75
N GLN A 438 -3.74 -6.64 20.67
CA GLN A 438 -2.33 -6.30 20.63
C GLN A 438 -2.02 -5.51 19.36
N VAL A 439 -1.36 -4.35 19.50
CA VAL A 439 -1.08 -3.45 18.38
C VAL A 439 0.27 -3.78 17.76
N TYR A 440 0.28 -4.59 16.69
CA TYR A 440 1.46 -4.89 15.87
C TYR A 440 1.71 -3.88 14.75
N GLY A 441 0.94 -2.83 14.70
CA GLY A 441 1.04 -1.81 13.67
C GLY A 441 -0.25 -1.01 13.54
N ALA A 442 -0.24 -0.03 12.68
CA ALA A 442 -1.37 0.86 12.42
C ALA A 442 -1.62 1.00 10.92
N ASP A 443 -2.85 1.35 10.58
CA ASP A 443 -3.28 1.68 9.24
C ASP A 443 -4.38 2.72 9.29
N ILE A 444 -4.29 3.73 8.43
CA ILE A 444 -5.35 4.70 8.20
C ILE A 444 -5.20 5.29 6.79
N TYR A 445 -6.31 5.50 6.11
CA TYR A 445 -6.32 6.19 4.84
C TYR A 445 -7.52 7.11 4.68
N ALA A 446 -7.32 8.16 3.88
CA ALA A 446 -8.38 9.07 3.48
C ALA A 446 -8.18 9.52 2.04
N ALA A 447 -9.28 9.77 1.33
CA ALA A 447 -9.26 10.26 -0.03
C ALA A 447 -10.43 11.20 -0.30
N LEU A 448 -10.15 12.29 -1.00
CA LEU A 448 -11.12 13.25 -1.47
C LEU A 448 -11.19 13.18 -3.00
N LYS A 449 -12.40 13.01 -3.55
CA LYS A 449 -12.61 12.85 -4.98
C LYS A 449 -13.93 13.49 -5.45
N ILE A 450 -14.05 13.69 -6.75
CA ILE A 450 -15.28 14.15 -7.41
C ILE A 450 -15.77 13.03 -8.35
N PRO A 451 -16.77 12.23 -7.95
CA PRO A 451 -17.33 11.19 -8.79
C PRO A 451 -18.36 11.77 -9.75
N ILE A 452 -18.12 11.67 -11.04
CA ILE A 452 -19.09 12.01 -12.10
C ILE A 452 -19.72 10.73 -12.58
N PHE A 453 -20.96 10.45 -12.13
CA PHE A 453 -21.62 9.17 -12.34
C PHE A 453 -22.08 8.93 -13.76
N TYR A 454 -22.44 9.97 -14.48
CA TYR A 454 -23.05 9.84 -15.79
C TYR A 454 -22.29 10.62 -16.86
N ASN A 455 -22.12 9.98 -17.99
CA ASN A 455 -21.74 10.66 -19.23
C ASN A 455 -22.70 11.85 -19.48
N PRO A 456 -22.20 13.01 -19.90
CA PRO A 456 -23.04 14.19 -20.22
C PRO A 456 -24.23 13.87 -21.14
N GLN A 457 -24.03 13.03 -22.15
CA GLN A 457 -25.10 12.59 -23.07
C GLN A 457 -26.18 11.75 -22.36
N CYS A 458 -25.80 10.95 -21.36
CA CYS A 458 -26.76 10.19 -20.54
C CYS A 458 -27.55 11.11 -19.61
N ARG A 459 -26.93 12.13 -19.08
CA ARG A 459 -27.59 13.11 -18.19
C ARG A 459 -28.68 13.90 -18.91
N THR A 460 -28.43 14.30 -20.16
CA THR A 460 -29.39 15.02 -20.97
C THR A 460 -30.63 14.15 -21.28
N LYS A 461 -30.42 12.87 -21.62
CA LYS A 461 -31.52 11.94 -21.91
C LYS A 461 -32.43 11.69 -20.68
N MET A 462 -31.82 11.54 -19.48
CA MET A 462 -32.59 11.37 -18.24
C MET A 462 -33.41 12.62 -17.91
N LYS A 463 -32.78 13.82 -18.04
CA LYS A 463 -33.49 15.09 -17.81
C LYS A 463 -34.69 15.27 -18.72
N ASN A 464 -34.57 14.91 -20.01
CA ASN A 464 -35.67 14.99 -20.97
C ASN A 464 -36.77 13.95 -20.68
N LYS A 465 -36.38 12.73 -20.25
CA LYS A 465 -37.36 11.71 -19.84
C LYS A 465 -38.18 12.18 -18.64
N ASN A 466 -37.55 12.67 -17.61
CA ASN A 466 -38.23 13.17 -16.41
C ASN A 466 -39.13 14.36 -16.71
N ARG A 467 -38.74 15.27 -17.62
CA ARG A 467 -39.60 16.37 -18.09
C ARG A 467 -40.83 15.85 -18.83
N SER A 468 -40.68 14.84 -19.68
CA SER A 468 -41.78 14.25 -20.42
C SER A 468 -42.78 13.51 -19.49
N GLU A 469 -42.28 12.80 -18.48
CA GLU A 469 -43.11 12.12 -17.48
C GLU A 469 -43.85 13.13 -16.60
N ALA A 470 -43.17 14.19 -16.14
CA ALA A 470 -43.83 15.27 -15.39
C ALA A 470 -44.90 16.00 -16.21
N ALA A 471 -44.65 16.22 -17.50
CA ALA A 471 -45.66 16.79 -18.41
C ALA A 471 -46.87 15.87 -18.62
N LYS A 472 -46.64 14.54 -18.73
CA LYS A 472 -47.72 13.54 -18.81
C LYS A 472 -48.55 13.52 -17.50
N GLN A 473 -47.91 13.56 -16.33
CA GLN A 473 -48.61 13.61 -15.06
C GLN A 473 -49.45 14.90 -14.90
N LYS A 474 -48.91 16.05 -15.33
CA LYS A 474 -49.66 17.31 -15.33
C LYS A 474 -50.91 17.24 -16.24
N LYS A 475 -50.75 16.66 -17.45
CA LYS A 475 -51.89 16.46 -18.36
C LYS A 475 -52.93 15.49 -17.81
N PHE A 476 -52.45 14.44 -17.09
CA PHE A 476 -53.35 13.48 -16.46
C PHE A 476 -54.12 14.12 -15.31
N LYS A 477 -53.46 14.86 -14.42
CA LYS A 477 -54.12 15.61 -13.34
C LYS A 477 -55.12 16.65 -13.86
N LYS A 478 -54.77 17.35 -14.95
CA LYS A 478 -55.71 18.32 -15.57
C LYS A 478 -56.95 17.60 -16.12
N LYS A 479 -56.81 16.46 -16.79
CA LYS A 479 -57.91 15.64 -17.27
C LYS A 479 -58.80 15.10 -16.15
N MET A 480 -58.24 14.76 -14.99
CA MET A 480 -59.00 14.33 -13.82
C MET A 480 -59.80 15.49 -13.22
N ASN A 481 -59.22 16.70 -13.16
CA ASN A 481 -59.91 17.88 -12.65
C ASN A 481 -61.03 18.38 -13.59
N ASP A 482 -60.92 18.06 -14.91
CA ASP A 482 -61.94 18.43 -15.93
C ASP A 482 -62.99 17.32 -16.11
N CYS A 483 -62.99 16.26 -15.28
CA CYS A 483 -63.92 15.13 -15.41
C CYS A 483 -65.13 15.35 -14.47
N PRO A 484 -66.40 15.45 -14.99
CA PRO A 484 -67.58 15.73 -14.18
C PRO A 484 -67.86 14.72 -13.06
N ALA A 485 -67.25 13.52 -13.11
CA ALA A 485 -67.42 12.48 -12.08
C ALA A 485 -66.60 12.74 -10.80
N TYR A 486 -65.77 13.79 -10.77
CA TYR A 486 -64.93 14.17 -9.62
C TYR A 486 -65.20 15.58 -9.09
N GLN A 487 -66.29 16.22 -9.57
CA GLN A 487 -66.91 17.38 -8.94
C GLN A 487 -68.14 16.92 -8.14
#